data_cf238631f584f970042f81fa827125d8
#
_entry.id   cf238631f584f970042f81fa827125d8
#
_cell.length_a   1.000
_cell.length_b   1.000
_cell.length_c   1.000
_cell.angle_alpha   90.00
_cell.angle_beta   90.00
_cell.angle_gamma   90.00
#
_symmetry.space_group_name_H-M   'P 1'
#
loop_
_entity.id
_entity.type
_entity.pdbx_description
1 polymer ?
#
loop_
_entity_poly.entity_id
_entity_poly.type
_entity_poly.pdbx_seq_one_letter_code
_entity_poly.pdbx_strand_id
1 'polypeptide(L)'
;MELIYDNKFMLDIVDGLNHYNEKHSINKKYIPVFRIENTLIKCYKQVVFILYEKTENTTKDILTYKENIKVVEGKLDLFHFKKEVYSHLFEYIVENYDRFKV
;
A
#
# COMPACT_ATOMS: atom_id res chain seq x y z
N MET A 1 -13.67 -20.71 4.18
CA MET A 1 -13.79 -20.11 2.83
C MET A 1 -12.58 -19.23 2.57
N GLU A 2 -11.92 -19.46 1.47
CA GLU A 2 -10.74 -18.68 1.09
C GLU A 2 -11.19 -17.45 0.30
N LEU A 3 -10.71 -16.28 0.72
CA LEU A 3 -11.01 -15.03 0.03
C LEU A 3 -10.03 -14.84 -1.12
N ILE A 4 -10.57 -14.57 -2.31
CA ILE A 4 -9.74 -14.27 -3.49
C ILE A 4 -9.55 -12.74 -3.55
N TYR A 5 -8.29 -12.30 -3.54
CA TYR A 5 -7.96 -10.89 -3.66
C TYR A 5 -6.67 -10.72 -4.47
N ASP A 6 -6.55 -9.57 -5.09
CA ASP A 6 -5.39 -9.21 -5.89
C ASP A 6 -4.70 -8.00 -5.27
N ASN A 7 -3.45 -8.18 -4.87
CA ASN A 7 -2.63 -7.11 -4.28
C ASN A 7 -1.60 -6.52 -5.26
N LYS A 8 -1.68 -6.91 -6.52
CA LYS A 8 -0.74 -6.43 -7.53
C LYS A 8 -0.80 -4.91 -7.73
N PHE A 9 -1.96 -4.33 -7.44
CA PHE A 9 -2.19 -2.90 -7.64
C PHE A 9 -1.17 -2.00 -6.94
N MET A 10 -0.66 -2.42 -5.79
CA MET A 10 0.31 -1.62 -5.04
C MET A 10 1.76 -1.97 -5.40
N LEU A 11 1.98 -3.22 -5.86
CA LEU A 11 3.33 -3.68 -6.17
C LEU A 11 3.93 -2.95 -7.36
N ASP A 12 3.13 -2.70 -8.38
CA ASP A 12 3.60 -2.03 -9.59
C ASP A 12 4.10 -0.62 -9.31
N ILE A 13 3.39 0.14 -8.46
CA ILE A 13 3.79 1.50 -8.09
C ILE A 13 5.06 1.47 -7.25
N VAL A 14 5.11 0.59 -6.26
CA VAL A 14 6.26 0.50 -5.35
C VAL A 14 7.49 0.00 -6.08
N ASP A 15 7.34 -0.96 -6.98
CA ASP A 15 8.44 -1.42 -7.83
C ASP A 15 8.98 -0.30 -8.70
N GLY A 16 8.11 0.54 -9.25
CA GLY A 16 8.51 1.71 -10.01
C GLY A 16 9.32 2.70 -9.19
N LEU A 17 8.91 2.95 -7.95
CA LEU A 17 9.65 3.82 -7.05
C LEU A 17 11.03 3.25 -6.72
N ASN A 18 11.10 1.95 -6.43
CA ASN A 18 12.36 1.31 -6.11
C ASN A 18 13.31 1.32 -7.31
N HIS A 19 12.77 1.09 -8.51
CA HIS A 19 13.56 1.18 -9.74
C HIS A 19 14.11 2.58 -9.97
N TYR A 20 13.27 3.60 -9.77
CA TYR A 20 13.69 4.99 -9.86
C TYR A 20 14.82 5.29 -8.86
N ASN A 21 14.66 4.84 -7.61
CA ASN A 21 15.68 5.09 -6.59
C ASN A 21 17.01 4.43 -6.94
N GLU A 22 16.99 3.19 -7.43
CA GLU A 22 18.20 2.50 -7.87
C GLU A 22 18.88 3.24 -9.01
N LYS A 23 18.11 3.68 -10.00
CA LYS A 23 18.62 4.38 -11.17
C LYS A 23 19.28 5.71 -10.80
N HIS A 24 18.78 6.39 -9.78
CA HIS A 24 19.29 7.70 -9.37
C HIS A 24 20.18 7.64 -8.13
N SER A 25 20.61 6.45 -7.73
CA SER A 25 21.48 6.23 -6.57
C SER A 25 20.90 6.79 -5.26
N ILE A 26 19.59 6.76 -5.14
CA ILE A 26 18.90 7.14 -3.91
C ILE A 26 18.85 5.93 -2.99
N ASN A 27 19.43 6.06 -1.79
CA ASN A 27 19.56 4.95 -0.84
C ASN A 27 18.29 4.78 0.00
N LYS A 28 17.19 4.51 -0.66
CA LYS A 28 15.90 4.23 -0.03
C LYS A 28 15.24 3.07 -0.76
N LYS A 29 14.68 2.13 0.01
CA LYS A 29 13.92 1.03 -0.54
C LYS A 29 12.54 1.01 0.11
N TYR A 30 11.50 0.86 -0.68
CA TYR A 30 10.13 0.78 -0.19
C TYR A 30 9.65 -0.67 -0.17
N ILE A 31 9.00 -1.03 0.92
CA ILE A 31 8.48 -2.39 1.12
C ILE A 31 6.99 -2.27 1.39
N PRO A 32 6.13 -2.73 0.45
CA PRO A 32 4.69 -2.72 0.66
C PRO A 32 4.25 -3.96 1.44
N VAL A 33 3.32 -3.76 2.36
CA VAL A 33 2.69 -4.84 3.11
C VAL A 33 1.18 -4.70 2.97
N PHE A 34 0.54 -5.80 2.59
CA PHE A 34 -0.91 -5.87 2.47
C PHE A 34 -1.39 -7.01 3.36
N ARG A 35 -2.34 -6.71 4.26
CA ARG A 35 -2.88 -7.71 5.16
C ARG A 35 -4.40 -7.64 5.20
N ILE A 36 -5.03 -8.79 5.44
CA ILE A 36 -6.45 -8.89 5.72
C ILE A 36 -6.57 -9.53 7.10
N GLU A 37 -7.17 -8.82 8.03
CA GLU A 37 -7.29 -9.22 9.42
C GLU A 37 -8.75 -9.43 9.82
N ASN A 38 -8.98 -10.36 10.75
CA ASN A 38 -10.30 -10.56 11.32
C ASN A 38 -10.68 -9.36 12.21
N THR A 39 -11.97 -9.05 12.25
CA THR A 39 -12.52 -8.06 13.17
C THR A 39 -13.44 -8.77 14.17
N LEU A 40 -13.92 -7.99 15.15
CA LEU A 40 -14.91 -8.51 16.12
C LEU A 40 -16.25 -8.82 15.47
N ILE A 41 -16.53 -8.27 14.31
CA ILE A 41 -17.75 -8.51 13.56
C ILE A 41 -17.44 -9.48 12.42
N LYS A 42 -18.06 -10.67 12.43
CA LYS A 42 -17.74 -11.75 11.50
C LYS A 42 -17.82 -11.38 10.02
N CYS A 43 -18.78 -10.53 9.66
CA CYS A 43 -18.96 -10.16 8.26
C CYS A 43 -18.04 -9.03 7.79
N TYR A 44 -17.18 -8.52 8.67
CA TYR A 44 -16.23 -7.46 8.31
C TYR A 44 -14.79 -7.95 8.45
N LYS A 45 -13.95 -7.54 7.53
CA LYS A 45 -12.51 -7.74 7.60
C LYS A 45 -11.82 -6.37 7.61
N GLN A 46 -10.73 -6.25 8.35
CA GLN A 46 -9.89 -5.06 8.28
C GLN A 46 -8.82 -5.29 7.22
N VAL A 47 -8.83 -4.46 6.20
CA VAL A 47 -7.83 -4.50 5.14
C VAL A 47 -6.80 -3.42 5.43
N VAL A 48 -5.53 -3.78 5.43
CA VAL A 48 -4.43 -2.92 5.86
C VAL A 48 -3.38 -2.84 4.75
N PHE A 49 -2.99 -1.63 4.41
CA PHE A 49 -1.82 -1.36 3.58
C PHE A 49 -0.82 -0.55 4.39
N ILE A 50 0.43 -1.01 4.42
CA ILE A 50 1.52 -0.31 5.07
C ILE A 50 2.67 -0.20 4.08
N LEU A 51 3.20 1.01 3.92
CA LEU A 51 4.42 1.23 3.14
C LEU A 51 5.56 1.53 4.10
N TYR A 52 6.57 0.66 4.10
CA TYR A 52 7.78 0.87 4.87
C TYR A 52 8.87 1.49 3.99
N GLU A 53 9.61 2.42 4.56
CA GLU A 53 10.80 2.98 3.95
C GLU A 53 12.02 2.44 4.67
N LYS A 54 12.87 1.74 3.95
CA LYS A 54 14.11 1.20 4.48
C LYS A 54 15.29 2.01 3.96
N THR A 55 16.07 2.53 4.90
CA THR A 55 17.35 3.16 4.61
C THR A 55 18.46 2.27 5.19
N GLU A 56 19.72 2.68 5.06
CA GLU A 56 20.86 1.92 5.55
C GLU A 56 20.72 1.55 7.05
N ASN A 57 20.22 2.49 7.84
CA ASN A 57 20.20 2.33 9.31
C ASN A 57 18.79 2.21 9.91
N THR A 58 17.75 2.45 9.16
CA THR A 58 16.40 2.50 9.72
C THR A 58 15.37 1.88 8.79
N THR A 59 14.29 1.37 9.40
CA THR A 59 13.08 0.97 8.69
C THR A 59 11.92 1.64 9.41
N LYS A 60 11.13 2.41 8.70
CA LYS A 60 9.99 3.11 9.31
C LYS A 60 8.74 3.01 8.45
N ASP A 61 7.60 3.03 9.12
CA ASP A 61 6.28 3.09 8.52
C ASP A 61 6.03 4.53 8.08
N ILE A 62 5.92 4.75 6.77
CA ILE A 62 5.71 6.10 6.23
C ILE A 62 4.30 6.32 5.72
N LEU A 63 3.52 5.26 5.55
CA LEU A 63 2.15 5.35 5.10
C LEU A 63 1.39 4.12 5.58
N THR A 64 0.30 4.33 6.29
CA THR A 64 -0.59 3.25 6.71
C THR A 64 -2.03 3.63 6.40
N TYR A 65 -2.74 2.74 5.71
CA TYR A 65 -4.16 2.92 5.45
C TYR A 65 -4.91 1.66 5.84
N LYS A 66 -5.99 1.83 6.59
CA LYS A 66 -6.84 0.73 7.07
C LYS A 66 -8.30 1.02 6.72
N GLU A 67 -9.01 -0.03 6.36
CA GLU A 67 -10.45 0.08 6.07
C GLU A 67 -11.15 -1.21 6.50
N ASN A 68 -12.28 -1.06 7.17
CA ASN A 68 -13.13 -2.20 7.50
C ASN A 68 -14.10 -2.42 6.34
N ILE A 69 -14.06 -3.60 5.75
CA ILE A 69 -14.83 -3.92 4.56
C ILE A 69 -15.72 -5.11 4.82
N LYS A 70 -16.99 -4.99 4.46
CA LYS A 70 -17.95 -6.07 4.61
C LYS A 70 -17.70 -7.16 3.57
N VAL A 71 -17.66 -8.40 4.04
CA VAL A 71 -17.58 -9.57 3.15
C VAL A 71 -18.98 -9.87 2.63
N VAL A 72 -19.12 -9.92 1.31
CA VAL A 72 -20.39 -10.24 0.64
C VAL A 72 -20.15 -11.44 -0.26
N GLU A 73 -20.91 -12.53 -0.01
CA GLU A 73 -20.79 -13.75 -0.79
C GLU A 73 -19.35 -14.30 -0.86
N GLY A 74 -18.61 -14.19 0.25
CA GLY A 74 -17.24 -14.66 0.33
C GLY A 74 -16.23 -13.78 -0.39
N LYS A 75 -16.60 -12.55 -0.75
CA LYS A 75 -15.73 -11.63 -1.50
C LYS A 75 -15.59 -10.31 -0.78
N LEU A 76 -14.43 -9.68 -0.98
CA LEU A 76 -14.17 -8.31 -0.55
C LEU A 76 -14.13 -7.41 -1.78
N ASP A 77 -14.90 -6.33 -1.75
CA ASP A 77 -14.81 -5.29 -2.77
C ASP A 77 -13.72 -4.30 -2.34
N LEU A 78 -12.58 -4.36 -3.00
CA LEU A 78 -11.42 -3.53 -2.69
C LEU A 78 -11.35 -2.24 -3.52
N PHE A 79 -12.38 -1.91 -4.27
CA PHE A 79 -12.35 -0.75 -5.18
C PHE A 79 -12.04 0.55 -4.43
N HIS A 80 -12.79 0.84 -3.37
CA HIS A 80 -12.57 2.06 -2.57
C HIS A 80 -11.21 2.02 -1.87
N PHE A 81 -10.84 0.87 -1.32
CA PHE A 81 -9.55 0.70 -0.68
C PHE A 81 -8.40 0.98 -1.64
N LYS A 82 -8.44 0.40 -2.83
CA LYS A 82 -7.42 0.62 -3.86
C LYS A 82 -7.31 2.09 -4.23
N LYS A 83 -8.44 2.73 -4.43
CA LYS A 83 -8.49 4.16 -4.78
C LYS A 83 -7.81 5.01 -3.71
N GLU A 84 -8.10 4.75 -2.45
CA GLU A 84 -7.51 5.49 -1.33
C GLU A 84 -6.00 5.23 -1.21
N VAL A 85 -5.57 3.97 -1.38
CA VAL A 85 -4.15 3.63 -1.36
C VAL A 85 -3.40 4.35 -2.48
N TYR A 86 -3.94 4.36 -3.70
CA TYR A 86 -3.33 5.08 -4.81
C TYR A 86 -3.23 6.58 -4.53
N SER A 87 -4.28 7.16 -3.95
CA SER A 87 -4.31 8.58 -3.61
C SER A 87 -3.20 8.93 -2.62
N HIS A 88 -3.05 8.14 -1.57
CA HIS A 88 -2.00 8.36 -0.57
C HIS A 88 -0.60 8.14 -1.13
N LEU A 89 -0.42 7.11 -1.96
CA LEU A 89 0.86 6.86 -2.61
C LEU A 89 1.24 8.02 -3.53
N PHE A 90 0.27 8.53 -4.30
CA PHE A 90 0.50 9.62 -5.22
C PHE A 90 0.88 10.90 -4.48
N GLU A 91 0.17 11.22 -3.40
CA GLU A 91 0.51 12.37 -2.56
C GLU A 91 1.94 12.26 -2.00
N TYR A 92 2.30 11.08 -1.53
CA TYR A 92 3.64 10.84 -1.02
C TYR A 92 4.70 11.09 -2.11
N ILE A 93 4.46 10.58 -3.31
CA ILE A 93 5.39 10.75 -4.44
C ILE A 93 5.54 12.21 -4.79
N VAL A 94 4.44 12.95 -4.88
CA VAL A 94 4.47 14.38 -5.22
C VAL A 94 5.21 15.18 -4.17
N GLU A 95 5.02 14.85 -2.89
CA GLU A 95 5.66 15.57 -1.79
C GLU A 95 7.17 15.29 -1.68
N ASN A 96 7.60 14.10 -2.07
CA ASN A 96 8.97 13.64 -1.79
C ASN A 96 9.87 13.54 -3.03
N TYR A 97 9.32 13.67 -4.22
CA TYR A 97 10.08 13.56 -5.47
C TYR A 97 9.80 14.76 -6.36
N ASP A 98 10.80 15.62 -6.54
CA ASP A 98 10.67 16.85 -7.34
C ASP A 98 10.21 16.60 -8.77
N ARG A 99 10.60 15.47 -9.35
CA ARG A 99 10.22 15.08 -10.71
C ARG A 99 8.70 15.06 -10.91
N PHE A 100 7.92 14.75 -9.86
CA PHE A 100 6.48 14.58 -9.94
C PHE A 100 5.70 15.80 -9.42
N LYS A 101 6.39 16.84 -9.00
CA LYS A 101 5.74 18.09 -8.59
C LYS A 101 5.26 18.84 -9.81
N VAL A 102 4.07 19.38 -9.72
CA VAL A 102 3.46 20.16 -10.79
C VAL A 102 3.69 21.65 -10.55
#